data_96a17b8c22e1630d425bcc4700626cbc
#
_entry.id   96a17b8c22e1630d425bcc4700626cbc
#
_cell.length_a   1.000
_cell.length_b   1.000
_cell.length_c   1.000
_cell.angle_alpha   90.00
_cell.angle_beta   90.00
_cell.angle_gamma   90.00
#
_symmetry.space_group_name_H-M   'P 1'
#
loop_
_entity.id
_entity.type
_entity.pdbx_description
1 polymer ?
#
loop_
_entity_poly.entity_id
_entity_poly.type
_entity_poly.pdbx_seq_one_letter_code
_entity_poly.pdbx_strand_id
1 'polypeptide(L)'
;LGLSATTKAIVMASAFDSIEKAVLITSSYNEAERLASDFIALLGEEKVHTFLGDDNPLAEFVFASQERQFARLEALNFLCQEDRQGILVTNVSGIKLLLPSPKVFASSIFQLKVGQEIDLTTLSDTLQKIGYQKVSQVLQQGEFSLRGDILDIFEIEQLKPYRIEFFGDEIDRISEIDMLTGEIKNTLNHIAIFPASHYVVPKERMEKAIKNIEIELEEQVKYFKSEGKLLEAQRIAERTNFDIEMMRETGFCSGIENYSRHLAGLAPGQPPNTLMDYFPDDFIIMIDESHKTVPQIGGMYHGDQSRKTTLVDYGFRLPSAKDNRPLSFGEFESKIDQVLFVSATPGEYEESHELLRAEQVIRPTGLLDPEVEVRPIEGQIDDLISEVNKETAKKNKVLITTLTKRMAEDLTDYMRELGIRVKYLHSDIDTLERTEIIRDMRLDVFDVLVGINLLREGLDIPEITLVAILDADKEGFLRSETSLIQTIGRA
;
A
#
# COMPACT_ATOMS: atom_id res chain seq x y z
N LEU A 1 -3.27 21.02 12.41
CA LEU A 1 -4.66 21.38 12.67
C LEU A 1 -5.19 22.29 11.56
N GLY A 2 -6.29 21.90 10.84
CA GLY A 2 -6.97 22.75 9.86
C GLY A 2 -6.46 22.72 8.42
N LEU A 3 -5.48 21.90 8.07
CA LEU A 3 -5.12 21.65 6.66
C LEU A 3 -6.10 20.66 6.03
N SER A 4 -6.89 21.11 5.06
CA SER A 4 -7.63 20.20 4.17
C SER A 4 -6.64 19.38 3.33
N ALA A 5 -7.09 18.28 2.73
CA ALA A 5 -6.22 17.40 1.94
C ALA A 5 -5.39 18.16 0.90
N THR A 6 -6.02 18.94 0.03
CA THR A 6 -5.35 19.73 -1.00
C THR A 6 -4.44 20.81 -0.42
N THR A 7 -4.79 21.41 0.73
CA THR A 7 -3.92 22.37 1.41
C THR A 7 -2.66 21.72 1.94
N LYS A 8 -2.72 20.48 2.43
CA LYS A 8 -1.53 19.68 2.79
C LYS A 8 -0.58 19.57 1.60
N ALA A 9 -1.11 19.18 0.42
CA ALA A 9 -0.32 19.07 -0.79
C ALA A 9 0.32 20.39 -1.21
N ILE A 10 -0.38 21.53 -1.12
CA ILE A 10 0.17 22.87 -1.43
C ILE A 10 1.32 23.22 -0.50
N VAL A 11 1.17 23.03 0.81
CA VAL A 11 2.22 23.34 1.81
C VAL A 11 3.46 22.47 1.56
N MET A 12 3.27 21.17 1.35
CA MET A 12 4.37 20.24 1.08
C MET A 12 5.05 20.58 -0.26
N ALA A 13 4.30 20.84 -1.32
CA ALA A 13 4.83 21.23 -2.62
C ALA A 13 5.61 22.54 -2.58
N SER A 14 5.20 23.50 -1.74
CA SER A 14 5.91 24.78 -1.59
C SER A 14 7.30 24.64 -0.96
N ALA A 15 7.54 23.60 -0.19
CA ALA A 15 8.85 23.29 0.40
C ALA A 15 9.74 22.45 -0.53
N PHE A 16 9.20 21.99 -1.67
CA PHE A 16 9.84 21.00 -2.53
C PHE A 16 11.14 21.49 -3.18
N ASP A 17 11.27 22.78 -3.49
CA ASP A 17 12.48 23.33 -4.11
C ASP A 17 13.74 23.17 -3.24
N SER A 18 13.58 22.93 -1.94
CA SER A 18 14.68 22.71 -0.98
C SER A 18 14.91 21.24 -0.63
N ILE A 19 14.14 20.32 -1.21
CA ILE A 19 14.16 18.88 -0.89
C ILE A 19 14.48 18.09 -2.15
N GLU A 20 15.52 17.24 -2.10
CA GLU A 20 15.88 16.39 -3.24
C GLU A 20 14.92 15.22 -3.39
N LYS A 21 14.70 14.45 -2.33
CA LYS A 21 13.75 13.32 -2.30
C LYS A 21 12.90 13.38 -1.04
N ALA A 22 11.61 13.26 -1.21
CA ALA A 22 10.64 13.16 -0.13
C ALA A 22 9.75 11.93 -0.29
N VAL A 23 9.34 11.34 0.80
CA VAL A 23 8.31 10.31 0.81
C VAL A 23 7.13 10.74 1.66
N LEU A 24 5.93 10.60 1.11
CA LEU A 24 4.68 10.77 1.83
C LEU A 24 4.07 9.40 2.13
N ILE A 25 3.82 9.14 3.39
CA ILE A 25 3.18 7.91 3.87
C ILE A 25 1.77 8.24 4.35
N THR A 26 0.77 7.60 3.77
CA THR A 26 -0.64 7.73 4.15
C THR A 26 -1.16 6.46 4.82
N SER A 27 -2.28 6.59 5.52
CA SER A 27 -2.91 5.48 6.22
C SER A 27 -3.63 4.50 5.28
N SER A 28 -4.04 4.93 4.09
CA SER A 28 -4.84 4.14 3.15
C SER A 28 -4.46 4.39 1.68
N TYR A 29 -4.85 3.43 0.83
CA TYR A 29 -4.67 3.50 -0.62
C TYR A 29 -5.35 4.72 -1.25
N ASN A 30 -6.63 4.93 -0.94
CA ASN A 30 -7.42 6.01 -1.54
C ASN A 30 -6.89 7.42 -1.18
N GLU A 31 -6.36 7.57 0.02
CA GLU A 31 -5.76 8.83 0.46
C GLU A 31 -4.46 9.11 -0.27
N ALA A 32 -3.64 8.06 -0.46
CA ALA A 32 -2.41 8.16 -1.25
C ALA A 32 -2.70 8.56 -2.70
N GLU A 33 -3.66 7.92 -3.37
CA GLU A 33 -4.03 8.27 -4.76
C GLU A 33 -4.51 9.72 -4.89
N ARG A 34 -5.34 10.17 -3.95
CA ARG A 34 -5.82 11.55 -3.98
C ARG A 34 -4.70 12.55 -3.81
N LEU A 35 -3.81 12.34 -2.82
CA LEU A 35 -2.67 13.25 -2.60
C LEU A 35 -1.66 13.17 -3.75
N ALA A 36 -1.43 12.01 -4.35
CA ALA A 36 -0.60 11.89 -5.56
C ALA A 36 -1.17 12.71 -6.71
N SER A 37 -2.49 12.67 -6.94
CA SER A 37 -3.16 13.48 -7.96
C SER A 37 -3.04 14.98 -7.68
N ASP A 38 -3.17 15.40 -6.43
CA ASP A 38 -2.95 16.79 -6.03
C ASP A 38 -1.49 17.24 -6.28
N PHE A 39 -0.51 16.39 -5.96
CA PHE A 39 0.91 16.69 -6.23
C PHE A 39 1.22 16.73 -7.72
N ILE A 40 0.67 15.83 -8.54
CA ILE A 40 0.83 15.85 -10.00
C ILE A 40 0.31 17.17 -10.56
N ALA A 41 -0.84 17.66 -10.10
CA ALA A 41 -1.40 18.94 -10.53
C ALA A 41 -0.52 20.15 -10.14
N LEU A 42 0.25 20.04 -9.04
CA LEU A 42 1.09 21.13 -8.53
C LEU A 42 2.52 21.10 -9.08
N LEU A 43 3.12 19.91 -9.23
CA LEU A 43 4.55 19.73 -9.51
C LEU A 43 4.84 19.16 -10.90
N GLY A 44 3.83 18.60 -11.57
CA GLY A 44 4.01 17.84 -12.82
C GLY A 44 4.18 16.33 -12.59
N GLU A 45 3.79 15.55 -13.58
CA GLU A 45 3.79 14.08 -13.51
C GLU A 45 5.20 13.49 -13.35
N GLU A 46 6.20 14.12 -13.95
CA GLU A 46 7.61 13.66 -13.90
C GLU A 46 8.26 13.73 -12.51
N LYS A 47 7.67 14.47 -11.56
CA LYS A 47 8.19 14.66 -10.21
C LYS A 47 7.44 13.88 -9.14
N VAL A 48 6.38 13.16 -9.50
CA VAL A 48 5.52 12.46 -8.54
C VAL A 48 5.45 10.98 -8.89
N HIS A 49 5.93 10.15 -8.01
CA HIS A 49 5.96 8.71 -8.16
C HIS A 49 5.09 8.02 -7.13
N THR A 50 4.45 6.92 -7.48
CA THR A 50 3.57 6.18 -6.56
C THR A 50 4.07 4.76 -6.33
N PHE A 51 4.11 4.35 -5.06
CA PHE A 51 4.44 2.99 -4.66
C PHE A 51 3.37 2.48 -3.70
N LEU A 52 2.21 2.07 -4.22
CA LEU A 52 1.04 1.74 -3.44
C LEU A 52 0.87 0.24 -3.22
N GLY A 53 0.65 -0.17 -1.97
CA GLY A 53 0.20 -1.51 -1.59
C GLY A 53 -1.32 -1.55 -1.49
N ASP A 54 -1.92 -2.72 -1.72
CA ASP A 54 -3.36 -2.92 -1.53
C ASP A 54 -3.69 -3.03 -0.04
N ASP A 55 -4.73 -2.33 0.41
CA ASP A 55 -5.18 -2.39 1.80
C ASP A 55 -5.85 -3.75 2.11
N ASN A 56 -6.31 -4.47 1.07
CA ASN A 56 -6.78 -5.84 1.18
C ASN A 56 -5.68 -6.83 0.75
N PRO A 57 -5.07 -7.59 1.68
CA PRO A 57 -4.00 -8.52 1.36
C PRO A 57 -4.38 -9.63 0.36
N LEU A 58 -5.67 -9.98 0.25
CA LEU A 58 -6.14 -10.97 -0.71
C LEU A 58 -6.19 -10.40 -2.13
N ALA A 59 -6.52 -9.12 -2.29
CA ALA A 59 -6.54 -8.45 -3.58
C ALA A 59 -5.13 -8.26 -4.15
N GLU A 60 -4.13 -8.03 -3.31
CA GLU A 60 -2.72 -7.91 -3.71
C GLU A 60 -2.24 -9.15 -4.50
N PHE A 61 -2.64 -10.35 -4.08
CA PHE A 61 -2.23 -11.61 -4.70
C PHE A 61 -2.99 -11.97 -5.98
N VAL A 62 -4.19 -11.45 -6.16
CA VAL A 62 -5.10 -11.92 -7.23
C VAL A 62 -5.31 -10.88 -8.33
N PHE A 63 -5.23 -9.59 -8.03
CA PHE A 63 -5.69 -8.52 -8.91
C PHE A 63 -4.76 -7.30 -9.02
N ALA A 64 -3.46 -7.42 -8.67
CA ALA A 64 -2.55 -6.31 -8.93
C ALA A 64 -2.56 -6.00 -10.43
N SER A 65 -3.14 -4.86 -10.83
CA SER A 65 -3.15 -4.45 -12.24
C SER A 65 -1.71 -4.26 -12.73
N GLN A 66 -1.46 -4.54 -14.00
CA GLN A 66 -0.14 -4.31 -14.60
C GLN A 66 0.31 -2.86 -14.42
N GLU A 67 -0.61 -1.91 -14.57
CA GLU A 67 -0.34 -0.48 -14.35
C GLU A 67 0.24 -0.19 -12.96
N ARG A 68 -0.32 -0.82 -11.91
CA ARG A 68 0.18 -0.66 -10.54
C ARG A 68 1.57 -1.27 -10.35
N GLN A 69 1.82 -2.42 -10.99
CA GLN A 69 3.16 -3.04 -10.95
C GLN A 69 4.20 -2.15 -11.65
N PHE A 70 3.86 -1.56 -12.78
CA PHE A 70 4.74 -0.65 -13.50
C PHE A 70 4.99 0.65 -12.73
N ALA A 71 3.95 1.26 -12.14
CA ALA A 71 4.13 2.42 -11.28
C ALA A 71 5.10 2.15 -10.10
N ARG A 72 5.04 0.95 -9.50
CA ARG A 72 5.99 0.54 -8.46
C ARG A 72 7.42 0.40 -8.99
N LEU A 73 7.59 -0.17 -10.17
CA LEU A 73 8.91 -0.32 -10.78
C LEU A 73 9.51 1.04 -11.16
N GLU A 74 8.70 1.93 -11.71
CA GLU A 74 9.07 3.31 -11.99
C GLU A 74 9.51 4.06 -10.72
N ALA A 75 8.75 3.89 -9.62
CA ALA A 75 9.12 4.46 -8.33
C ALA A 75 10.46 3.93 -7.80
N LEU A 76 10.73 2.62 -7.92
CA LEU A 76 12.02 2.05 -7.53
C LEU A 76 13.16 2.56 -8.41
N ASN A 77 12.92 2.72 -9.70
CA ASN A 77 13.89 3.29 -10.62
C ASN A 77 14.20 4.75 -10.27
N PHE A 78 13.18 5.56 -10.02
CA PHE A 78 13.33 6.93 -9.52
C PHE A 78 14.23 6.99 -8.28
N LEU A 79 13.99 6.10 -7.31
CA LEU A 79 14.79 6.05 -6.07
C LEU A 79 16.26 5.63 -6.31
N CYS A 80 16.51 4.79 -7.31
CA CYS A 80 17.88 4.37 -7.67
C CYS A 80 18.68 5.46 -8.43
N GLN A 81 18.04 6.52 -8.90
CA GLN A 81 18.71 7.63 -9.62
C GLN A 81 19.04 8.75 -8.62
N GLU A 82 20.35 8.97 -8.35
CA GLU A 82 20.79 9.96 -7.34
C GLU A 82 20.43 11.39 -7.71
N ASP A 83 20.55 11.76 -8.99
CA ASP A 83 20.37 13.14 -9.47
C ASP A 83 18.90 13.56 -9.71
N ARG A 84 17.94 12.65 -9.49
CA ARG A 84 16.53 12.91 -9.79
C ARG A 84 15.78 13.40 -8.54
N GLN A 85 15.20 14.58 -8.66
CA GLN A 85 14.36 15.19 -7.62
C GLN A 85 12.89 14.78 -7.77
N GLY A 86 12.23 14.44 -6.65
CA GLY A 86 10.83 14.03 -6.71
C GLY A 86 10.20 13.67 -5.37
N ILE A 87 8.88 13.50 -5.39
CA ILE A 87 8.08 13.02 -4.26
C ILE A 87 7.60 11.60 -4.55
N LEU A 88 7.84 10.70 -3.63
CA LEU A 88 7.23 9.38 -3.62
C LEU A 88 6.01 9.39 -2.70
N VAL A 89 4.86 8.99 -3.21
CA VAL A 89 3.66 8.79 -2.41
C VAL A 89 3.43 7.29 -2.20
N THR A 90 3.30 6.89 -0.94
CA THR A 90 3.05 5.51 -0.56
C THR A 90 2.02 5.42 0.55
N ASN A 91 1.52 4.23 0.81
CA ASN A 91 0.67 3.93 1.95
C ASN A 91 1.33 2.90 2.87
N VAL A 92 0.72 2.70 4.03
CA VAL A 92 1.17 1.71 5.01
C VAL A 92 1.33 0.31 4.40
N SER A 93 0.46 -0.09 3.48
CA SER A 93 0.54 -1.38 2.78
C SER A 93 1.71 -1.43 1.79
N GLY A 94 2.08 -0.32 1.16
CA GLY A 94 3.25 -0.22 0.27
C GLY A 94 4.57 -0.41 1.00
N ILE A 95 4.72 0.17 2.20
CA ILE A 95 5.93 0.02 3.02
C ILE A 95 6.18 -1.43 3.43
N LYS A 96 5.13 -2.25 3.54
CA LYS A 96 5.24 -3.68 3.88
C LYS A 96 5.85 -4.52 2.79
N LEU A 97 5.77 -4.08 1.54
CA LEU A 97 6.16 -4.89 0.41
C LEU A 97 7.65 -5.20 0.48
N LEU A 98 7.96 -6.47 0.27
CA LEU A 98 9.32 -6.95 0.25
C LEU A 98 9.89 -6.78 -1.14
N LEU A 99 11.12 -6.31 -1.20
CA LEU A 99 11.79 -5.94 -2.43
C LEU A 99 13.16 -6.64 -2.52
N PRO A 100 13.73 -6.78 -3.71
CA PRO A 100 15.15 -7.10 -3.85
C PRO A 100 15.99 -5.98 -3.22
N SER A 101 17.25 -6.26 -2.91
CA SER A 101 18.12 -5.16 -2.47
C SER A 101 18.30 -4.13 -3.61
N PRO A 102 18.48 -2.83 -3.28
CA PRO A 102 18.66 -1.78 -4.27
C PRO A 102 19.79 -2.10 -5.27
N LYS A 103 20.87 -2.72 -4.79
CA LYS A 103 22.01 -3.16 -5.64
C LYS A 103 21.60 -4.22 -6.65
N VAL A 104 20.76 -5.17 -6.25
CA VAL A 104 20.27 -6.24 -7.16
C VAL A 104 19.32 -5.63 -8.19
N PHE A 105 18.42 -4.76 -7.78
CA PHE A 105 17.51 -4.07 -8.68
C PHE A 105 18.27 -3.20 -9.69
N ALA A 106 19.17 -2.34 -9.24
CA ALA A 106 19.98 -1.48 -10.09
C ALA A 106 20.87 -2.29 -11.08
N SER A 107 21.40 -3.45 -10.67
CA SER A 107 22.16 -4.33 -11.57
C SER A 107 21.32 -5.02 -12.65
N SER A 108 20.01 -5.00 -12.53
CA SER A 108 19.07 -5.52 -13.53
C SER A 108 18.69 -4.49 -14.60
N ILE A 109 19.10 -3.24 -14.42
CA ILE A 109 18.94 -2.16 -15.41
C ILE A 109 20.11 -2.23 -16.37
N PHE A 110 19.85 -2.26 -17.66
CA PHE A 110 20.91 -2.25 -18.67
C PHE A 110 20.62 -1.27 -19.79
N GLN A 111 21.69 -0.81 -20.46
CA GLN A 111 21.56 0.14 -21.54
C GLN A 111 21.88 -0.56 -22.89
N LEU A 112 21.12 -0.19 -23.92
CA LEU A 112 21.39 -0.53 -25.31
C LEU A 112 21.79 0.73 -26.05
N LYS A 113 22.85 0.63 -26.87
CA LYS A 113 23.41 1.76 -27.62
C LYS A 113 23.62 1.38 -29.08
N VAL A 114 23.43 2.32 -29.98
CA VAL A 114 23.78 2.16 -31.39
C VAL A 114 25.27 1.86 -31.51
N GLY A 115 25.65 0.86 -32.35
CA GLY A 115 26.99 0.36 -32.50
C GLY A 115 27.43 -0.67 -31.44
N GLN A 116 26.54 -1.04 -30.51
CA GLN A 116 26.84 -2.09 -29.52
C GLN A 116 26.66 -3.48 -30.15
N GLU A 117 27.62 -4.37 -29.95
CA GLU A 117 27.51 -5.79 -30.31
C GLU A 117 26.84 -6.55 -29.17
N ILE A 118 25.72 -7.25 -29.43
CA ILE A 118 25.00 -8.10 -28.50
C ILE A 118 24.25 -9.20 -29.27
N ASP A 119 24.47 -10.45 -28.87
CA ASP A 119 23.75 -11.58 -29.45
C ASP A 119 22.25 -11.52 -29.09
N LEU A 120 21.38 -11.58 -30.10
CA LEU A 120 19.95 -11.51 -30.02
C LEU A 120 19.33 -12.59 -29.12
N THR A 121 19.91 -13.79 -29.09
CA THR A 121 19.45 -14.89 -28.24
C THR A 121 19.70 -14.55 -26.77
N THR A 122 20.90 -14.08 -26.48
CA THR A 122 21.30 -13.63 -25.14
C THR A 122 20.46 -12.45 -24.67
N LEU A 123 20.16 -11.51 -25.56
CA LEU A 123 19.29 -10.37 -25.25
C LEU A 123 17.85 -10.81 -24.96
N SER A 124 17.30 -11.71 -25.81
CA SER A 124 15.95 -12.29 -25.57
C SER A 124 15.85 -13.01 -24.24
N ASP A 125 16.86 -13.81 -23.87
CA ASP A 125 16.92 -14.50 -22.58
C ASP A 125 17.04 -13.52 -21.41
N THR A 126 17.78 -12.45 -21.59
CA THR A 126 17.96 -11.40 -20.59
C THR A 126 16.64 -10.67 -20.33
N LEU A 127 15.93 -10.28 -21.39
CA LEU A 127 14.62 -9.65 -21.29
C LEU A 127 13.60 -10.53 -20.56
N GLN A 128 13.54 -11.83 -20.88
CA GLN A 128 12.67 -12.75 -20.15
C GLN A 128 13.06 -12.87 -18.67
N LYS A 129 14.35 -12.94 -18.36
CA LYS A 129 14.83 -12.99 -16.97
C LYS A 129 14.45 -11.78 -16.15
N ILE A 130 14.43 -10.59 -16.75
CA ILE A 130 14.01 -9.35 -16.07
C ILE A 130 12.49 -9.10 -16.14
N GLY A 131 11.72 -10.09 -16.63
CA GLY A 131 10.26 -10.11 -16.51
C GLY A 131 9.48 -9.72 -17.76
N TYR A 132 10.15 -9.41 -18.88
CA TYR A 132 9.44 -9.11 -20.14
C TYR A 132 8.83 -10.39 -20.74
N GLN A 133 7.61 -10.26 -21.28
CA GLN A 133 6.91 -11.34 -21.96
C GLN A 133 7.22 -11.32 -23.45
N LYS A 134 7.68 -12.47 -23.97
CA LYS A 134 7.88 -12.64 -25.41
C LYS A 134 6.56 -12.89 -26.11
N VAL A 135 6.20 -11.99 -27.02
CA VAL A 135 4.93 -12.04 -27.78
C VAL A 135 5.21 -11.98 -29.29
N SER A 136 4.21 -12.30 -30.11
CA SER A 136 4.31 -12.18 -31.58
C SER A 136 4.21 -10.72 -32.04
N GLN A 137 3.47 -9.89 -31.32
CA GLN A 137 3.32 -8.44 -31.56
C GLN A 137 3.19 -7.74 -30.21
N VAL A 138 3.96 -6.67 -30.03
CA VAL A 138 3.95 -5.85 -28.82
C VAL A 138 2.70 -4.98 -28.80
N LEU A 139 1.92 -5.05 -27.72
CA LEU A 139 0.67 -4.30 -27.53
C LEU A 139 0.65 -3.48 -26.24
N GLN A 140 1.44 -3.85 -25.25
CA GLN A 140 1.46 -3.21 -23.93
C GLN A 140 2.87 -3.20 -23.33
N GLN A 141 3.05 -2.37 -22.31
CA GLN A 141 4.29 -2.31 -21.55
C GLN A 141 4.66 -3.68 -20.95
N GLY A 142 5.96 -3.96 -20.83
CA GLY A 142 6.47 -5.24 -20.35
C GLY A 142 6.46 -6.36 -21.39
N GLU A 143 6.14 -6.07 -22.65
CA GLU A 143 6.19 -7.02 -23.75
C GLU A 143 7.37 -6.74 -24.70
N PHE A 144 7.89 -7.80 -25.32
CA PHE A 144 8.84 -7.69 -26.44
C PHE A 144 8.55 -8.71 -27.53
N SER A 145 8.90 -8.37 -28.77
CA SER A 145 8.77 -9.23 -29.94
C SER A 145 10.08 -9.25 -30.72
N LEU A 146 10.55 -10.42 -31.06
CA LEU A 146 11.74 -10.61 -31.88
C LEU A 146 11.36 -11.23 -33.24
N ARG A 147 11.61 -10.50 -34.32
CA ARG A 147 11.26 -10.91 -35.71
C ARG A 147 12.44 -10.68 -36.63
N GLY A 148 13.21 -11.76 -36.90
CA GLY A 148 14.46 -11.64 -37.62
C GLY A 148 15.43 -10.76 -36.85
N ASP A 149 15.96 -9.73 -37.51
CA ASP A 149 16.94 -8.78 -36.96
C ASP A 149 16.27 -7.55 -36.33
N ILE A 150 14.97 -7.65 -35.96
CA ILE A 150 14.19 -6.56 -35.34
C ILE A 150 13.67 -7.01 -33.98
N LEU A 151 14.03 -6.24 -32.97
CA LEU A 151 13.48 -6.34 -31.62
C LEU A 151 12.57 -5.13 -31.37
N ASP A 152 11.26 -5.38 -31.20
CA ASP A 152 10.32 -4.40 -30.69
C ASP A 152 10.15 -4.65 -29.19
N ILE A 153 10.29 -3.61 -28.36
CA ILE A 153 10.14 -3.69 -26.91
C ILE A 153 9.33 -2.50 -26.39
N PHE A 154 8.33 -2.77 -25.55
CA PHE A 154 7.60 -1.73 -24.86
C PHE A 154 8.07 -1.65 -23.41
N GLU A 155 8.98 -0.73 -23.21
CA GLU A 155 9.60 -0.48 -21.92
C GLU A 155 8.56 0.08 -20.92
N ILE A 156 8.72 -0.22 -19.61
CA ILE A 156 7.72 0.02 -18.58
C ILE A 156 7.49 1.51 -18.25
N GLU A 157 8.50 2.36 -18.44
CA GLU A 157 8.41 3.81 -18.19
C GLU A 157 8.03 4.62 -19.44
N GLN A 158 7.87 3.97 -20.57
CA GLN A 158 7.64 4.66 -21.82
C GLN A 158 6.19 4.62 -22.27
N LEU A 159 5.77 5.67 -22.96
CA LEU A 159 4.44 5.77 -23.59
C LEU A 159 4.39 5.14 -24.99
N LYS A 160 5.55 4.78 -25.53
CA LYS A 160 5.69 4.22 -26.89
C LYS A 160 6.75 3.12 -26.87
N PRO A 161 6.56 2.07 -27.68
CA PRO A 161 7.56 1.02 -27.83
C PRO A 161 8.78 1.50 -28.59
N TYR A 162 9.91 0.87 -28.31
CA TYR A 162 11.14 1.00 -29.07
C TYR A 162 11.26 -0.10 -30.10
N ARG A 163 11.78 0.24 -31.26
CA ARG A 163 12.25 -0.69 -32.27
C ARG A 163 13.77 -0.62 -32.34
N ILE A 164 14.44 -1.76 -32.20
CA ILE A 164 15.85 -1.92 -32.25
C ILE A 164 16.14 -2.80 -33.46
N GLU A 165 16.85 -2.25 -34.43
CA GLU A 165 17.22 -2.93 -35.67
C GLU A 165 18.69 -3.34 -35.59
N PHE A 166 18.96 -4.58 -35.95
CA PHE A 166 20.27 -5.17 -35.89
C PHE A 166 20.82 -5.43 -37.28
N PHE A 167 22.14 -5.30 -37.41
CA PHE A 167 22.89 -5.80 -38.55
C PHE A 167 23.89 -6.89 -38.07
N GLY A 168 23.47 -8.14 -38.17
CA GLY A 168 24.12 -9.24 -37.45
C GLY A 168 23.92 -9.09 -35.95
N ASP A 169 25.00 -9.04 -35.18
CA ASP A 169 24.97 -8.85 -33.74
C ASP A 169 25.14 -7.37 -33.31
N GLU A 170 25.28 -6.44 -34.25
CA GLU A 170 25.45 -5.01 -33.97
C GLU A 170 24.09 -4.27 -34.00
N ILE A 171 23.84 -3.41 -33.04
CA ILE A 171 22.68 -2.52 -33.05
C ILE A 171 22.89 -1.39 -34.04
N ASP A 172 22.20 -1.44 -35.19
CA ASP A 172 22.28 -0.45 -36.27
C ASP A 172 21.45 0.80 -35.93
N ARG A 173 20.23 0.61 -35.41
CA ARG A 173 19.31 1.72 -35.11
C ARG A 173 18.42 1.43 -33.96
N ILE A 174 18.12 2.48 -33.16
CA ILE A 174 17.11 2.48 -32.12
C ILE A 174 16.10 3.58 -32.42
N SER A 175 14.80 3.26 -32.42
CA SER A 175 13.75 4.18 -32.79
C SER A 175 12.53 4.05 -31.86
N GLU A 176 11.85 5.16 -31.54
CA GLU A 176 10.49 5.12 -31.02
C GLU A 176 9.50 4.89 -32.17
N ILE A 177 8.58 3.99 -31.99
CA ILE A 177 7.59 3.65 -33.01
C ILE A 177 6.17 3.91 -32.50
N ASP A 178 5.29 4.22 -33.43
CA ASP A 178 3.85 4.20 -33.19
C ASP A 178 3.36 2.75 -33.19
N MET A 179 2.68 2.34 -32.14
CA MET A 179 2.24 0.96 -31.94
C MET A 179 1.22 0.47 -32.99
N LEU A 180 0.38 1.36 -33.48
CA LEU A 180 -0.68 1.01 -34.43
C LEU A 180 -0.18 1.00 -35.86
N THR A 181 0.61 2.00 -36.25
CA THR A 181 1.09 2.19 -37.62
C THR A 181 2.48 1.59 -37.87
N GLY A 182 3.26 1.39 -36.81
CA GLY A 182 4.68 0.99 -36.90
C GLY A 182 5.60 2.10 -37.40
N GLU A 183 5.10 3.33 -37.57
CA GLU A 183 5.88 4.47 -38.05
C GLU A 183 6.93 4.91 -37.03
N ILE A 184 8.12 5.20 -37.49
CA ILE A 184 9.21 5.77 -36.69
C ILE A 184 8.84 7.21 -36.34
N LYS A 185 8.81 7.53 -35.04
CA LYS A 185 8.55 8.89 -34.55
C LYS A 185 9.86 9.62 -34.24
N ASN A 186 10.80 8.94 -33.56
CA ASN A 186 12.12 9.49 -33.20
C ASN A 186 13.19 8.44 -33.37
N THR A 187 14.44 8.86 -33.58
CA THR A 187 15.62 8.00 -33.56
C THR A 187 16.49 8.36 -32.35
N LEU A 188 16.98 7.37 -31.66
CA LEU A 188 17.69 7.50 -30.39
C LEU A 188 19.10 6.87 -30.55
N ASN A 189 20.07 7.39 -29.81
CA ASN A 189 21.43 6.82 -29.78
C ASN A 189 21.59 5.74 -28.70
N HIS A 190 20.77 5.79 -27.64
CA HIS A 190 20.78 4.81 -26.57
C HIS A 190 19.41 4.81 -25.86
N ILE A 191 19.10 3.70 -25.22
CA ILE A 191 17.95 3.53 -24.33
C ILE A 191 18.37 2.78 -23.08
N ALA A 192 17.66 3.01 -21.97
CA ALA A 192 17.75 2.19 -20.77
C ALA A 192 16.55 1.23 -20.74
N ILE A 193 16.81 -0.02 -20.37
CA ILE A 193 15.80 -1.06 -20.19
C ILE A 193 15.73 -1.39 -18.71
N PHE A 194 14.57 -1.18 -18.13
CA PHE A 194 14.28 -1.46 -16.73
C PHE A 194 13.63 -2.83 -16.56
N PRO A 195 13.78 -3.48 -15.38
CA PRO A 195 13.10 -4.74 -15.12
C PRO A 195 11.57 -4.58 -15.19
N ALA A 196 10.89 -5.49 -15.88
CA ALA A 196 9.43 -5.56 -15.88
C ALA A 196 8.86 -6.36 -14.69
N SER A 197 9.71 -6.82 -13.77
CA SER A 197 9.35 -7.50 -12.53
C SER A 197 10.35 -7.15 -11.43
N HIS A 198 9.85 -6.96 -10.21
CA HIS A 198 10.73 -6.74 -9.05
C HIS A 198 11.29 -8.04 -8.43
N TYR A 199 10.87 -9.21 -8.92
CA TYR A 199 11.39 -10.52 -8.50
C TYR A 199 12.39 -11.09 -9.51
N VAL A 200 13.49 -10.38 -9.75
CA VAL A 200 14.58 -10.87 -10.61
C VAL A 200 15.64 -11.56 -9.76
N VAL A 201 15.73 -12.88 -9.86
CA VAL A 201 16.76 -13.67 -9.15
C VAL A 201 17.70 -14.31 -10.17
N PRO A 202 19.02 -14.01 -10.12
CA PRO A 202 20.00 -14.66 -10.99
C PRO A 202 19.97 -16.19 -10.85
N LYS A 203 20.17 -16.92 -11.97
CA LYS A 203 20.05 -18.39 -12.01
C LYS A 203 20.93 -19.11 -10.97
N GLU A 204 22.16 -18.66 -10.81
CA GLU A 204 23.08 -19.24 -9.80
C GLU A 204 22.56 -19.06 -8.37
N ARG A 205 21.94 -17.92 -8.11
CA ARG A 205 21.34 -17.62 -6.81
C ARG A 205 20.08 -18.47 -6.57
N MET A 206 19.28 -18.66 -7.62
CA MET A 206 18.10 -19.54 -7.58
C MET A 206 18.49 -20.97 -7.25
N GLU A 207 19.51 -21.53 -7.89
CA GLU A 207 19.98 -22.90 -7.61
C GLU A 207 20.50 -23.06 -6.18
N LYS A 208 21.21 -22.03 -5.66
CA LYS A 208 21.65 -22.01 -4.26
C LYS A 208 20.47 -21.93 -3.29
N ALA A 209 19.48 -21.10 -3.60
CA ALA A 209 18.27 -20.98 -2.79
C ALA A 209 17.50 -22.30 -2.74
N ILE A 210 17.30 -22.97 -3.89
CA ILE A 210 16.64 -24.27 -3.96
C ILE A 210 17.33 -25.30 -3.06
N LYS A 211 18.66 -25.40 -3.10
CA LYS A 211 19.40 -26.31 -2.21
C LYS A 211 19.15 -26.03 -0.72
N ASN A 212 19.12 -24.75 -0.34
CA ASN A 212 18.84 -24.36 1.03
C ASN A 212 17.39 -24.68 1.44
N ILE A 213 16.44 -24.52 0.52
CA ILE A 213 15.02 -24.86 0.72
C ILE A 213 14.88 -26.39 0.90
N GLU A 214 15.58 -27.21 0.11
CA GLU A 214 15.59 -28.67 0.24
C GLU A 214 16.11 -29.11 1.62
N ILE A 215 17.20 -28.51 2.10
CA ILE A 215 17.77 -28.79 3.44
C ILE A 215 16.76 -28.44 4.53
N GLU A 216 16.18 -27.24 4.47
CA GLU A 216 15.17 -26.81 5.46
C GLU A 216 13.92 -27.70 5.43
N LEU A 217 13.49 -28.14 4.24
CA LEU A 217 12.36 -29.07 4.08
C LEU A 217 12.65 -30.41 4.78
N GLU A 218 13.82 -30.98 4.55
CA GLU A 218 14.20 -32.24 5.19
C GLU A 218 14.20 -32.13 6.73
N GLU A 219 14.74 -31.04 7.27
CA GLU A 219 14.76 -30.75 8.70
C GLU A 219 13.34 -30.63 9.25
N GLN A 220 12.47 -29.87 8.57
CA GLN A 220 11.10 -29.65 9.01
C GLN A 220 10.25 -30.92 8.93
N VAL A 221 10.43 -31.75 7.91
CA VAL A 221 9.75 -33.05 7.80
C VAL A 221 10.20 -33.99 8.91
N LYS A 222 11.50 -34.02 9.24
CA LYS A 222 12.01 -34.81 10.37
C LYS A 222 11.42 -34.35 11.70
N TYR A 223 11.35 -33.03 11.91
CA TYR A 223 10.73 -32.42 13.07
C TYR A 223 9.26 -32.84 13.22
N PHE A 224 8.43 -32.67 12.19
CA PHE A 224 7.02 -33.04 12.25
C PHE A 224 6.81 -34.55 12.51
N LYS A 225 7.64 -35.42 11.91
CA LYS A 225 7.59 -36.85 12.17
C LYS A 225 7.95 -37.19 13.62
N SER A 226 8.93 -36.53 14.22
CA SER A 226 9.29 -36.74 15.62
C SER A 226 8.21 -36.31 16.58
N GLU A 227 7.43 -35.27 16.22
CA GLU A 227 6.28 -34.79 17.00
C GLU A 227 4.97 -35.55 16.71
N GLY A 228 5.01 -36.63 15.88
CA GLY A 228 3.82 -37.37 15.49
C GLY A 228 2.87 -36.66 14.54
N LYS A 229 3.25 -35.53 13.96
CA LYS A 229 2.48 -34.70 13.04
C LYS A 229 2.68 -35.18 11.59
N LEU A 230 2.15 -36.36 11.27
CA LEU A 230 2.39 -37.01 9.97
C LEU A 230 1.69 -36.27 8.81
N LEU A 231 0.51 -35.68 9.07
CA LEU A 231 -0.24 -34.95 8.07
C LEU A 231 0.45 -33.64 7.66
N GLU A 232 1.00 -32.92 8.67
CA GLU A 232 1.78 -31.70 8.47
C GLU A 232 3.08 -32.01 7.71
N ALA A 233 3.73 -33.13 8.03
CA ALA A 233 4.94 -33.60 7.35
C ALA A 233 4.67 -33.89 5.87
N GLN A 234 3.56 -34.55 5.55
CA GLN A 234 3.18 -34.85 4.18
C GLN A 234 2.84 -33.57 3.42
N ARG A 235 2.01 -32.70 4.00
CA ARG A 235 1.56 -31.45 3.39
C ARG A 235 2.71 -30.53 3.01
N ILE A 236 3.65 -30.31 3.94
CA ILE A 236 4.80 -29.44 3.68
C ILE A 236 5.71 -30.04 2.60
N ALA A 237 5.91 -31.37 2.61
CA ALA A 237 6.73 -32.05 1.62
C ALA A 237 6.13 -31.95 0.21
N GLU A 238 4.83 -32.25 0.03
CA GLU A 238 4.16 -32.18 -1.27
C GLU A 238 4.19 -30.73 -1.82
N ARG A 239 3.82 -29.76 -1.00
CA ARG A 239 3.77 -28.35 -1.43
C ARG A 239 5.15 -27.84 -1.80
N THR A 240 6.13 -28.02 -0.95
CA THR A 240 7.49 -27.46 -1.17
C THR A 240 8.18 -28.12 -2.35
N ASN A 241 8.04 -29.46 -2.54
CA ASN A 241 8.60 -30.14 -3.71
C ASN A 241 7.98 -29.64 -5.02
N PHE A 242 6.67 -29.41 -5.05
CA PHE A 242 6.01 -28.82 -6.21
C PHE A 242 6.53 -27.41 -6.49
N ASP A 243 6.66 -26.58 -5.48
CA ASP A 243 7.19 -25.21 -5.62
C ASP A 243 8.65 -25.23 -6.11
N ILE A 244 9.50 -26.17 -5.65
CA ILE A 244 10.88 -26.37 -6.10
C ILE A 244 10.92 -26.75 -7.59
N GLU A 245 10.06 -27.67 -8.02
CA GLU A 245 9.97 -28.10 -9.43
C GLU A 245 9.61 -26.90 -10.32
N MET A 246 8.60 -26.14 -9.95
CA MET A 246 8.22 -24.92 -10.66
C MET A 246 9.36 -23.88 -10.73
N MET A 247 10.07 -23.65 -9.63
CA MET A 247 11.22 -22.74 -9.61
C MET A 247 12.37 -23.22 -10.51
N ARG A 248 12.60 -24.53 -10.64
CA ARG A 248 13.61 -25.08 -11.54
C ARG A 248 13.25 -24.95 -13.03
N GLU A 249 11.98 -25.17 -13.36
CA GLU A 249 11.52 -25.16 -14.75
C GLU A 249 11.28 -23.74 -15.27
N THR A 250 10.60 -22.91 -14.48
CA THR A 250 10.13 -21.59 -14.93
C THR A 250 10.83 -20.40 -14.25
N GLY A 251 11.63 -20.66 -13.22
CA GLY A 251 12.21 -19.60 -12.37
C GLY A 251 11.23 -18.96 -11.40
N PHE A 252 9.99 -19.46 -11.32
CA PHE A 252 8.92 -18.88 -10.52
C PHE A 252 8.00 -19.97 -9.92
N CYS A 253 7.37 -19.69 -8.78
CA CYS A 253 6.27 -20.48 -8.24
C CYS A 253 5.25 -19.56 -7.56
N SER A 254 4.00 -20.03 -7.42
CA SER A 254 2.97 -19.30 -6.69
C SER A 254 3.32 -19.23 -5.20
N GLY A 255 3.47 -18.02 -4.65
CA GLY A 255 3.91 -17.80 -3.29
C GLY A 255 5.43 -17.82 -3.14
N ILE A 256 6.19 -17.49 -4.20
CA ILE A 256 7.66 -17.42 -4.20
C ILE A 256 8.21 -16.52 -3.09
N GLU A 257 7.45 -15.52 -2.67
CA GLU A 257 7.79 -14.63 -1.57
C GLU A 257 8.00 -15.37 -0.24
N ASN A 258 7.38 -16.55 -0.03
CA ASN A 258 7.59 -17.36 1.17
C ASN A 258 9.01 -17.96 1.26
N TYR A 259 9.74 -17.94 0.16
CA TYR A 259 11.13 -18.38 0.06
C TYR A 259 12.10 -17.20 -0.03
N SER A 260 11.64 -15.96 0.19
CA SER A 260 12.41 -14.71 0.01
C SER A 260 13.73 -14.70 0.78
N ARG A 261 13.78 -15.27 2.02
CA ARG A 261 15.01 -15.40 2.78
C ARG A 261 16.10 -16.15 2.00
N HIS A 262 15.77 -17.29 1.41
CA HIS A 262 16.69 -18.10 0.64
C HIS A 262 17.06 -17.44 -0.69
N LEU A 263 16.07 -16.86 -1.37
CA LEU A 263 16.28 -16.15 -2.65
C LEU A 263 17.13 -14.90 -2.47
N ALA A 264 16.97 -14.17 -1.39
CA ALA A 264 17.79 -13.02 -1.04
C ALA A 264 19.14 -13.39 -0.41
N GLY A 265 19.33 -14.65 0.01
CA GLY A 265 20.54 -15.11 0.69
C GLY A 265 20.72 -14.54 2.09
N LEU A 266 19.61 -14.23 2.79
CA LEU A 266 19.60 -13.64 4.12
C LEU A 266 19.79 -14.73 5.20
N ALA A 267 20.43 -14.32 6.30
CA ALA A 267 20.50 -15.15 7.50
C ALA A 267 19.14 -15.24 8.21
N PRO A 268 18.87 -16.31 8.98
CA PRO A 268 17.65 -16.39 9.79
C PRO A 268 17.48 -15.19 10.71
N GLY A 269 16.27 -14.58 10.69
CA GLY A 269 15.92 -13.41 11.48
C GLY A 269 16.42 -12.06 10.93
N GLN A 270 17.23 -12.08 9.88
CA GLN A 270 17.69 -10.84 9.24
C GLN A 270 16.51 -10.10 8.60
N PRO A 271 16.37 -8.76 8.79
CA PRO A 271 15.29 -7.99 8.18
C PRO A 271 15.38 -8.08 6.65
N PRO A 272 14.24 -8.21 5.97
CA PRO A 272 14.18 -8.17 4.52
C PRO A 272 14.39 -6.75 4.00
N ASN A 273 14.71 -6.62 2.71
CA ASN A 273 14.71 -5.33 2.06
C ASN A 273 13.28 -4.87 1.77
N THR A 274 13.05 -3.60 1.96
CA THR A 274 11.76 -2.92 1.77
C THR A 274 11.97 -1.63 0.99
N LEU A 275 10.89 -0.90 0.74
CA LEU A 275 10.97 0.42 0.13
C LEU A 275 11.93 1.37 0.87
N MET A 276 12.02 1.24 2.19
CA MET A 276 12.90 2.07 3.04
C MET A 276 14.40 1.89 2.74
N ASP A 277 14.80 0.80 2.11
CA ASP A 277 16.20 0.52 1.74
C ASP A 277 16.62 1.21 0.44
N TYR A 278 15.68 1.79 -0.30
CA TYR A 278 15.93 2.47 -1.56
C TYR A 278 16.13 3.97 -1.42
N PHE A 279 15.81 4.55 -0.27
CA PHE A 279 16.03 5.97 -0.03
C PHE A 279 17.51 6.29 0.18
N PRO A 280 17.98 7.48 -0.24
CA PRO A 280 19.31 7.96 0.11
C PRO A 280 19.41 8.21 1.63
N ASP A 281 20.63 8.49 2.11
CA ASP A 281 20.86 8.77 3.53
C ASP A 281 20.17 10.09 3.99
N ASP A 282 19.99 11.05 3.08
CA ASP A 282 19.31 12.33 3.35
C ASP A 282 17.98 12.40 2.58
N PHE A 283 16.87 12.21 3.29
CA PHE A 283 15.53 12.33 2.76
C PHE A 283 14.53 12.68 3.86
N ILE A 284 13.39 13.24 3.46
CA ILE A 284 12.32 13.59 4.39
C ILE A 284 11.16 12.62 4.27
N ILE A 285 10.74 12.06 5.40
CA ILE A 285 9.50 11.32 5.53
C ILE A 285 8.40 12.24 6.03
N MET A 286 7.30 12.30 5.32
CA MET A 286 6.06 12.95 5.74
C MET A 286 5.04 11.87 6.07
N ILE A 287 4.55 11.83 7.31
CA ILE A 287 3.56 10.86 7.76
C ILE A 287 2.24 11.59 7.96
N ASP A 288 1.30 11.33 7.05
CA ASP A 288 -0.04 11.92 7.13
C ASP A 288 -0.93 11.14 8.10
N GLU A 289 -1.81 11.86 8.81
CA GLU A 289 -2.63 11.34 9.90
C GLU A 289 -1.79 10.44 10.83
N SER A 290 -0.66 10.97 11.30
CA SER A 290 0.39 10.21 11.99
C SER A 290 -0.12 9.47 13.23
N HIS A 291 -1.06 10.06 13.98
CA HIS A 291 -1.71 9.43 15.14
C HIS A 291 -2.37 8.07 14.81
N LYS A 292 -2.64 7.82 13.54
CA LYS A 292 -3.20 6.56 13.02
C LYS A 292 -2.15 5.77 12.23
N THR A 293 -1.40 6.43 11.37
CA THR A 293 -0.44 5.81 10.45
C THR A 293 0.71 5.16 11.21
N VAL A 294 1.26 5.83 12.22
CA VAL A 294 2.36 5.30 13.05
C VAL A 294 1.96 4.02 13.80
N PRO A 295 0.83 3.96 14.55
CA PRO A 295 0.36 2.72 15.15
C PRO A 295 0.10 1.59 14.15
N GLN A 296 -0.38 1.91 12.93
CA GLN A 296 -0.57 0.90 11.88
C GLN A 296 0.77 0.31 11.42
N ILE A 297 1.80 1.13 11.24
CA ILE A 297 3.15 0.65 10.93
C ILE A 297 3.66 -0.26 12.05
N GLY A 298 3.50 0.13 13.31
CA GLY A 298 3.89 -0.67 14.47
C GLY A 298 3.15 -2.01 14.59
N GLY A 299 1.86 -2.04 14.27
CA GLY A 299 1.02 -3.24 14.37
C GLY A 299 1.26 -4.31 13.31
N MET A 300 1.90 -3.96 12.20
CA MET A 300 2.06 -4.85 11.04
C MET A 300 2.87 -6.11 11.34
N TYR A 301 3.99 -5.97 12.03
CA TYR A 301 4.91 -7.05 12.34
C TYR A 301 4.24 -8.16 13.14
N HIS A 302 3.58 -7.80 14.23
CA HIS A 302 2.96 -8.76 15.14
C HIS A 302 1.83 -9.56 14.49
N GLY A 303 0.98 -8.89 13.69
CA GLY A 303 -0.10 -9.56 12.96
C GLY A 303 0.40 -10.56 11.93
N ASP A 304 1.44 -10.19 11.16
CA ASP A 304 2.05 -11.08 10.17
C ASP A 304 2.74 -12.29 10.82
N GLN A 305 3.52 -12.07 11.88
CA GLN A 305 4.19 -13.13 12.62
C GLN A 305 3.22 -14.14 13.22
N SER A 306 2.13 -13.70 13.83
CA SER A 306 1.10 -14.57 14.38
C SER A 306 0.48 -15.47 13.31
N ARG A 307 0.09 -14.88 12.18
CA ARG A 307 -0.47 -15.62 11.03
C ARG A 307 0.53 -16.65 10.47
N LYS A 308 1.77 -16.25 10.24
CA LYS A 308 2.80 -17.14 9.66
C LYS A 308 3.22 -18.24 10.61
N THR A 309 3.27 -17.97 11.91
CA THR A 309 3.52 -19.01 12.92
C THR A 309 2.46 -20.11 12.81
N THR A 310 1.18 -19.75 12.74
CA THR A 310 0.11 -20.72 12.54
C THR A 310 0.30 -21.54 11.25
N LEU A 311 0.63 -20.88 10.13
CA LEU A 311 0.86 -21.57 8.85
C LEU A 311 2.04 -22.56 8.90
N VAL A 312 3.10 -22.20 9.61
CA VAL A 312 4.28 -23.08 9.81
C VAL A 312 3.91 -24.25 10.72
N ASP A 313 3.25 -24.02 11.85
CA ASP A 313 2.90 -25.04 12.83
C ASP A 313 1.96 -26.11 12.28
N TYR A 314 1.15 -25.76 11.29
CA TYR A 314 0.24 -26.68 10.58
C TYR A 314 0.80 -27.19 9.24
N GLY A 315 2.08 -26.99 8.94
CA GLY A 315 2.74 -27.53 7.75
C GLY A 315 2.31 -26.93 6.42
N PHE A 316 1.84 -25.68 6.40
CA PHE A 316 1.51 -24.97 5.17
C PHE A 316 2.68 -24.17 4.60
N ARG A 317 3.67 -23.83 5.44
CA ARG A 317 4.86 -23.06 5.07
C ARG A 317 6.09 -23.60 5.82
N LEU A 318 7.28 -23.39 5.22
CA LEU A 318 8.55 -23.63 5.91
C LEU A 318 8.80 -22.56 6.98
N PRO A 319 9.62 -22.84 8.01
CA PRO A 319 9.98 -21.87 9.03
C PRO A 319 10.54 -20.55 8.47
N SER A 320 11.30 -20.60 7.37
CA SER A 320 11.86 -19.44 6.68
C SER A 320 10.81 -18.45 6.19
N ALA A 321 9.57 -18.88 5.99
CA ALA A 321 8.48 -17.98 5.62
C ALA A 321 8.18 -16.92 6.68
N LYS A 322 8.58 -17.14 7.96
CA LYS A 322 8.48 -16.15 9.04
C LYS A 322 9.39 -14.95 8.83
N ASP A 323 10.49 -15.13 8.09
CA ASP A 323 11.46 -14.08 7.78
C ASP A 323 11.00 -13.20 6.58
N ASN A 324 10.03 -13.67 5.81
CA ASN A 324 9.28 -12.87 4.84
C ASN A 324 8.24 -12.00 5.59
N ARG A 325 8.67 -10.93 6.22
CA ARG A 325 7.89 -10.15 7.17
C ARG A 325 8.04 -8.64 6.95
N PRO A 326 7.07 -7.83 7.34
CA PRO A 326 7.27 -6.40 7.44
C PRO A 326 8.43 -6.08 8.40
N LEU A 327 9.00 -4.90 8.28
CA LEU A 327 9.92 -4.39 9.29
C LEU A 327 9.22 -4.35 10.66
N SER A 328 9.94 -4.67 11.71
CA SER A 328 9.51 -4.30 13.06
C SER A 328 9.52 -2.78 13.20
N PHE A 329 8.79 -2.23 14.17
CA PHE A 329 8.74 -0.79 14.35
C PHE A 329 10.12 -0.17 14.61
N GLY A 330 10.95 -0.81 15.44
CA GLY A 330 12.32 -0.34 15.67
C GLY A 330 13.24 -0.42 14.45
N GLU A 331 13.03 -1.42 13.55
CA GLU A 331 13.76 -1.49 12.28
C GLU A 331 13.32 -0.37 11.33
N PHE A 332 12.02 -0.06 11.27
CA PHE A 332 11.50 1.08 10.52
C PHE A 332 12.05 2.40 11.06
N GLU A 333 11.97 2.60 12.37
CA GLU A 333 12.45 3.80 13.05
C GLU A 333 13.96 4.02 12.84
N SER A 334 14.76 2.96 12.83
CA SER A 334 16.22 3.05 12.57
C SER A 334 16.58 3.50 11.15
N LYS A 335 15.62 3.49 10.22
CA LYS A 335 15.80 3.93 8.83
C LYS A 335 15.27 5.34 8.57
N ILE A 336 14.70 6.00 9.57
CA ILE A 336 14.19 7.38 9.49
C ILE A 336 15.31 8.32 9.92
N ASP A 337 15.58 9.32 9.09
CA ASP A 337 16.48 10.44 9.45
C ASP A 337 15.65 11.68 9.83
N GLN A 338 14.88 12.24 8.89
CA GLN A 338 14.04 13.40 9.11
C GLN A 338 12.57 13.05 8.92
N VAL A 339 11.73 13.42 9.88
CA VAL A 339 10.29 13.13 9.82
C VAL A 339 9.44 14.37 10.09
N LEU A 340 8.40 14.52 9.26
CA LEU A 340 7.31 15.49 9.46
C LEU A 340 6.03 14.75 9.78
N PHE A 341 5.56 14.84 11.01
CA PHE A 341 4.25 14.32 11.41
C PHE A 341 3.15 15.34 11.09
N VAL A 342 2.10 14.89 10.43
CA VAL A 342 0.91 15.70 10.15
C VAL A 342 -0.28 15.05 10.84
N SER A 343 -0.88 15.74 11.81
CA SER A 343 -2.01 15.25 12.57
C SER A 343 -2.86 16.38 13.14
N ALA A 344 -4.17 16.17 13.18
CA ALA A 344 -5.07 17.05 13.94
C ALA A 344 -5.01 16.77 15.45
N THR A 345 -4.61 15.56 15.81
CA THR A 345 -4.61 15.02 17.18
C THR A 345 -3.36 14.18 17.36
N PRO A 346 -2.16 14.78 17.49
CA PRO A 346 -0.93 14.02 17.71
C PRO A 346 -1.04 13.14 18.95
N GLY A 347 -0.39 11.98 18.91
CA GLY A 347 -0.35 11.02 20.02
C GLY A 347 0.96 11.09 20.80
N GLU A 348 1.10 10.21 21.78
CA GLU A 348 2.30 10.16 22.66
C GLU A 348 3.61 9.94 21.89
N TYR A 349 3.54 9.19 20.76
CA TYR A 349 4.73 8.96 19.94
C TYR A 349 5.23 10.24 19.31
N GLU A 350 4.35 11.00 18.65
CA GLU A 350 4.71 12.29 18.05
C GLU A 350 5.20 13.28 19.11
N GLU A 351 4.49 13.38 20.23
CA GLU A 351 4.88 14.29 21.33
C GLU A 351 6.24 13.97 21.94
N SER A 352 6.63 12.69 21.98
CA SER A 352 7.94 12.28 22.50
C SER A 352 9.09 12.44 21.51
N HIS A 353 8.80 12.57 20.20
CA HIS A 353 9.81 12.65 19.13
C HIS A 353 9.84 13.98 18.40
N GLU A 354 8.92 14.92 18.69
CA GLU A 354 8.92 16.23 18.07
C GLU A 354 10.08 17.11 18.54
N LEU A 355 10.72 17.76 17.59
CA LEU A 355 11.71 18.83 17.86
C LEU A 355 11.07 20.20 17.79
N LEU A 356 10.12 20.37 16.89
CA LEU A 356 9.36 21.61 16.65
C LEU A 356 7.89 21.25 16.40
N ARG A 357 6.99 22.06 16.94
CA ARG A 357 5.55 21.96 16.68
C ARG A 357 5.05 23.24 16.03
N ALA A 358 4.34 23.10 14.93
CA ALA A 358 3.60 24.19 14.30
C ALA A 358 2.11 23.87 14.32
N GLU A 359 1.31 24.80 14.81
CA GLU A 359 -0.14 24.64 14.89
C GLU A 359 -0.82 25.62 13.94
N GLN A 360 -1.71 25.09 13.09
CA GLN A 360 -2.58 25.92 12.28
C GLN A 360 -3.97 25.96 12.92
N VAL A 361 -4.28 27.05 13.58
CA VAL A 361 -5.54 27.26 14.29
C VAL A 361 -6.35 28.33 13.56
N ILE A 362 -6.70 28.05 12.30
CA ILE A 362 -7.50 28.98 11.49
C ILE A 362 -8.86 28.34 11.22
N ARG A 363 -9.93 28.92 11.75
CA ARG A 363 -11.32 28.63 11.36
C ARG A 363 -11.93 29.85 10.66
N PRO A 364 -11.76 29.96 9.35
CA PRO A 364 -12.31 31.12 8.60
C PRO A 364 -13.85 31.15 8.54
N THR A 365 -14.51 30.05 8.91
CA THR A 365 -15.97 29.91 8.88
C THR A 365 -16.68 30.70 9.98
N GLY A 366 -15.99 31.10 11.04
CA GLY A 366 -16.62 31.75 12.21
C GLY A 366 -17.55 30.83 13.02
N LEU A 367 -17.62 29.53 12.70
CA LEU A 367 -18.41 28.56 13.46
C LEU A 367 -17.68 28.19 14.76
N LEU A 368 -18.44 28.13 15.84
CA LEU A 368 -17.94 27.65 17.13
C LEU A 368 -17.80 26.13 17.12
N ASP A 369 -17.02 25.62 18.08
CA ASP A 369 -17.02 24.19 18.35
C ASP A 369 -18.40 23.73 18.81
N PRO A 370 -18.80 22.46 18.50
CA PRO A 370 -20.08 21.92 18.97
C PRO A 370 -20.18 22.01 20.50
N GLU A 371 -21.37 22.33 20.98
CA GLU A 371 -21.67 22.27 22.42
C GLU A 371 -21.68 20.82 22.89
N VAL A 372 -20.89 20.50 23.91
CA VAL A 372 -20.78 19.13 24.45
C VAL A 372 -21.54 19.03 25.76
N GLU A 373 -22.54 18.16 25.79
CA GLU A 373 -23.34 17.86 26.97
C GLU A 373 -23.07 16.43 27.44
N VAL A 374 -22.68 16.25 28.70
CA VAL A 374 -22.48 14.93 29.31
C VAL A 374 -23.72 14.58 30.13
N ARG A 375 -24.35 13.46 29.80
CA ARG A 375 -25.56 12.96 30.41
C ARG A 375 -25.37 11.62 31.12
N PRO A 376 -26.20 11.27 32.12
CA PRO A 376 -26.12 9.97 32.78
C PRO A 376 -26.36 8.79 31.85
N ILE A 377 -25.72 7.65 32.14
CA ILE A 377 -25.93 6.40 31.38
C ILE A 377 -27.30 5.80 31.66
N GLU A 378 -27.80 5.93 32.89
CA GLU A 378 -29.10 5.42 33.26
C GLU A 378 -30.20 6.13 32.45
N GLY A 379 -31.00 5.37 31.71
CA GLY A 379 -32.00 5.91 30.80
C GLY A 379 -31.49 6.51 29.51
N GLN A 380 -30.19 6.29 29.13
CA GLN A 380 -29.56 6.90 27.96
C GLN A 380 -30.32 6.64 26.66
N ILE A 381 -31.01 5.49 26.50
CA ILE A 381 -31.73 5.17 25.25
C ILE A 381 -33.00 5.99 25.13
N ASP A 382 -33.77 6.15 26.23
CA ASP A 382 -34.98 6.95 26.22
C ASP A 382 -34.66 8.43 26.00
N ASP A 383 -33.59 8.91 26.61
CA ASP A 383 -33.10 10.27 26.43
C ASP A 383 -32.64 10.49 25.01
N LEU A 384 -31.84 9.55 24.44
CA LEU A 384 -31.40 9.57 23.03
C LEU A 384 -32.61 9.65 22.08
N ILE A 385 -33.64 8.81 22.27
CA ILE A 385 -34.85 8.81 21.43
C ILE A 385 -35.56 10.16 21.50
N SER A 386 -35.61 10.77 22.69
CA SER A 386 -36.19 12.10 22.86
C SER A 386 -35.44 13.16 22.04
N GLU A 387 -34.09 13.16 22.08
CA GLU A 387 -33.29 14.11 21.32
C GLU A 387 -33.37 13.84 19.80
N VAL A 388 -33.32 12.57 19.39
CA VAL A 388 -33.52 12.18 17.98
C VAL A 388 -34.86 12.70 17.45
N ASN A 389 -35.94 12.53 18.19
CA ASN A 389 -37.26 13.03 17.79
C ASN A 389 -37.32 14.54 17.69
N LYS A 390 -36.64 15.28 18.57
CA LYS A 390 -36.52 16.74 18.49
C LYS A 390 -35.78 17.21 17.23
N GLU A 391 -34.68 16.55 16.92
CA GLU A 391 -33.86 16.93 15.74
C GLU A 391 -34.53 16.51 14.43
N THR A 392 -35.08 15.32 14.34
CA THR A 392 -35.78 14.84 13.14
C THR A 392 -37.05 15.65 12.85
N ALA A 393 -37.77 16.14 13.89
CA ALA A 393 -38.87 17.07 13.71
C ALA A 393 -38.47 18.40 13.07
N LYS A 394 -37.21 18.83 13.23
CA LYS A 394 -36.59 19.99 12.54
C LYS A 394 -36.05 19.64 11.18
N LYS A 395 -36.15 18.39 10.72
CA LYS A 395 -35.50 17.82 9.50
C LYS A 395 -33.99 17.79 9.57
N ASN A 396 -33.42 17.77 10.75
CA ASN A 396 -32.00 17.62 10.99
C ASN A 396 -31.58 16.15 10.95
N LYS A 397 -30.28 15.91 10.74
CA LYS A 397 -29.69 14.56 10.72
C LYS A 397 -28.94 14.27 12.01
N VAL A 398 -29.00 13.03 12.46
CA VAL A 398 -28.39 12.58 13.71
C VAL A 398 -27.40 11.46 13.45
N LEU A 399 -26.22 11.56 14.05
CA LEU A 399 -25.21 10.53 14.07
C LEU A 399 -25.15 9.90 15.48
N ILE A 400 -25.18 8.57 15.55
CA ILE A 400 -25.08 7.85 16.82
C ILE A 400 -23.91 6.89 16.75
N THR A 401 -23.04 6.92 17.75
CA THR A 401 -21.91 5.97 17.85
C THR A 401 -22.10 5.02 19.01
N THR A 402 -21.88 3.72 18.74
CA THR A 402 -21.97 2.63 19.70
C THR A 402 -20.62 1.93 19.88
N LEU A 403 -20.50 1.11 20.94
CA LEU A 403 -19.27 0.35 21.23
C LEU A 403 -19.09 -0.89 20.37
N THR A 404 -20.19 -1.57 20.05
CA THR A 404 -20.15 -2.88 19.38
C THR A 404 -21.13 -2.95 18.22
N LYS A 405 -20.83 -3.85 17.26
CA LYS A 405 -21.71 -4.15 16.13
C LYS A 405 -23.11 -4.56 16.58
N ARG A 406 -23.19 -5.47 17.53
CA ARG A 406 -24.45 -5.95 18.05
C ARG A 406 -25.30 -4.83 18.65
N MET A 407 -24.67 -3.93 19.43
CA MET A 407 -25.38 -2.78 20.01
C MET A 407 -25.89 -1.82 18.92
N ALA A 408 -25.14 -1.63 17.84
CA ALA A 408 -25.58 -0.82 16.69
C ALA A 408 -26.78 -1.45 15.98
N GLU A 409 -26.75 -2.76 15.77
CA GLU A 409 -27.84 -3.52 15.16
C GLU A 409 -29.11 -3.48 16.04
N ASP A 410 -28.99 -3.86 17.30
CA ASP A 410 -30.09 -3.87 18.25
C ASP A 410 -30.74 -2.47 18.39
N LEU A 411 -29.93 -1.42 18.46
CA LEU A 411 -30.43 -0.03 18.54
C LEU A 411 -31.10 0.40 17.23
N THR A 412 -30.57 0.02 16.08
CA THR A 412 -31.17 0.34 14.78
C THR A 412 -32.54 -0.32 14.64
N ASP A 413 -32.66 -1.58 15.03
CA ASP A 413 -33.91 -2.31 14.94
C ASP A 413 -34.95 -1.71 15.93
N TYR A 414 -34.55 -1.38 17.14
CA TYR A 414 -35.42 -0.71 18.12
C TYR A 414 -35.91 0.65 17.59
N MET A 415 -35.03 1.48 17.03
CA MET A 415 -35.43 2.76 16.47
C MET A 415 -36.39 2.60 15.27
N ARG A 416 -36.16 1.56 14.44
CA ARG A 416 -37.03 1.24 13.30
C ARG A 416 -38.43 0.83 13.77
N GLU A 417 -38.53 0.04 14.85
CA GLU A 417 -39.84 -0.30 15.49
C GLU A 417 -40.59 0.91 16.01
N LEU A 418 -39.88 1.94 16.45
CA LEU A 418 -40.45 3.22 16.84
C LEU A 418 -40.83 4.13 15.67
N GLY A 419 -40.62 3.68 14.43
CA GLY A 419 -40.95 4.43 13.22
C GLY A 419 -39.91 5.50 12.83
N ILE A 420 -38.71 5.47 13.42
CA ILE A 420 -37.60 6.37 13.08
C ILE A 420 -36.92 5.87 11.81
N ARG A 421 -36.67 6.76 10.84
CA ARG A 421 -35.95 6.45 9.62
C ARG A 421 -34.46 6.34 9.91
N VAL A 422 -33.97 5.12 10.14
CA VAL A 422 -32.61 4.83 10.61
C VAL A 422 -31.90 3.82 9.72
N LYS A 423 -30.60 4.03 9.47
CA LYS A 423 -29.66 3.06 8.91
C LYS A 423 -28.47 2.87 9.85
N TYR A 424 -27.77 1.72 9.73
CA TYR A 424 -26.50 1.52 10.43
C TYR A 424 -25.34 1.31 9.46
N LEU A 425 -24.13 1.64 9.91
CA LEU A 425 -22.89 1.53 9.17
C LEU A 425 -21.86 0.74 9.99
N HIS A 426 -21.27 -0.31 9.42
CA HIS A 426 -20.24 -1.14 10.05
C HIS A 426 -19.06 -1.44 9.12
N SER A 427 -18.01 -2.12 9.64
CA SER A 427 -16.77 -2.41 8.93
C SER A 427 -16.91 -3.30 7.70
N ASP A 428 -17.94 -4.15 7.67
CA ASP A 428 -18.11 -5.15 6.63
C ASP A 428 -18.89 -4.62 5.41
N ILE A 429 -19.33 -3.35 5.48
CA ILE A 429 -20.01 -2.66 4.37
C ILE A 429 -18.96 -2.22 3.36
N ASP A 430 -19.15 -2.57 2.10
CA ASP A 430 -18.23 -2.19 1.04
C ASP A 430 -18.24 -0.69 0.74
N THR A 431 -17.24 -0.21 0.00
CA THR A 431 -17.06 1.21 -0.31
C THR A 431 -18.21 1.78 -1.12
N LEU A 432 -18.81 1.00 -2.02
CA LEU A 432 -19.94 1.44 -2.84
C LEU A 432 -21.19 1.61 -1.99
N GLU A 433 -21.52 0.61 -1.19
CA GLU A 433 -22.67 0.66 -0.28
C GLU A 433 -22.54 1.80 0.75
N ARG A 434 -21.32 2.04 1.25
CA ARG A 434 -21.04 3.19 2.13
C ARG A 434 -21.35 4.52 1.45
N THR A 435 -20.96 4.66 0.19
CA THR A 435 -21.23 5.87 -0.60
C THR A 435 -22.73 6.05 -0.84
N GLU A 436 -23.45 4.96 -1.07
CA GLU A 436 -24.91 4.96 -1.20
C GLU A 436 -25.60 5.38 0.09
N ILE A 437 -25.16 4.88 1.24
CA ILE A 437 -25.71 5.26 2.56
C ILE A 437 -25.56 6.77 2.79
N ILE A 438 -24.40 7.33 2.51
CA ILE A 438 -24.16 8.78 2.66
C ILE A 438 -25.03 9.58 1.69
N ARG A 439 -25.14 9.13 0.45
CA ARG A 439 -26.01 9.73 -0.56
C ARG A 439 -27.48 9.71 -0.14
N ASP A 440 -27.95 8.58 0.35
CA ASP A 440 -29.33 8.41 0.83
C ASP A 440 -29.65 9.34 1.99
N MET A 441 -28.68 9.56 2.91
CA MET A 441 -28.84 10.52 4.00
C MET A 441 -28.99 11.95 3.47
N ARG A 442 -28.19 12.35 2.48
CA ARG A 442 -28.27 13.65 1.81
C ARG A 442 -29.57 13.82 1.01
N LEU A 443 -30.09 12.74 0.45
CA LEU A 443 -31.34 12.71 -0.28
C LEU A 443 -32.59 12.59 0.62
N ASP A 444 -32.42 12.69 1.94
CA ASP A 444 -33.52 12.64 2.90
C ASP A 444 -34.28 11.29 2.96
N VAL A 445 -33.60 10.19 2.59
CA VAL A 445 -34.18 8.84 2.66
C VAL A 445 -34.30 8.38 4.10
N PHE A 446 -33.35 8.74 4.95
CA PHE A 446 -33.37 8.48 6.40
C PHE A 446 -32.75 9.64 7.18
N ASP A 447 -32.97 9.66 8.51
CA ASP A 447 -32.61 10.78 9.37
C ASP A 447 -31.50 10.45 10.36
N VAL A 448 -31.37 9.18 10.73
CA VAL A 448 -30.46 8.73 11.77
C VAL A 448 -29.46 7.72 11.19
N LEU A 449 -28.18 7.97 11.41
CA LEU A 449 -27.11 7.04 11.08
C LEU A 449 -26.52 6.48 12.37
N VAL A 450 -26.58 5.16 12.57
CA VAL A 450 -25.95 4.48 13.69
C VAL A 450 -24.66 3.85 13.21
N GLY A 451 -23.55 4.06 13.90
CA GLY A 451 -22.28 3.47 13.54
C GLY A 451 -21.43 3.05 14.73
N ILE A 452 -20.49 2.17 14.47
CA ILE A 452 -19.38 1.90 15.37
C ILE A 452 -18.28 2.87 14.97
N ASN A 453 -17.31 3.10 15.77
CA ASN A 453 -16.12 3.95 15.58
C ASN A 453 -15.55 4.19 14.13
N LEU A 454 -16.15 3.60 13.11
CA LEU A 454 -15.85 3.80 11.67
C LEU A 454 -16.18 5.19 11.13
N LEU A 455 -16.88 5.98 11.92
CA LEU A 455 -17.30 7.34 11.56
C LEU A 455 -16.23 8.39 11.88
N ARG A 456 -15.03 7.97 12.30
CA ARG A 456 -13.95 8.87 12.73
C ARG A 456 -13.32 9.66 11.59
N GLU A 457 -13.18 9.04 10.40
CA GLU A 457 -12.40 9.60 9.30
C GLU A 457 -13.15 9.52 7.97
N GLY A 458 -12.97 10.55 7.14
CA GLY A 458 -13.42 10.57 5.76
C GLY A 458 -14.94 10.75 5.56
N LEU A 459 -15.72 11.02 6.60
CA LEU A 459 -17.14 11.39 6.48
C LEU A 459 -17.27 12.89 6.64
N ASP A 460 -17.61 13.55 5.56
CA ASP A 460 -18.03 14.94 5.52
C ASP A 460 -19.54 14.97 5.27
N ILE A 461 -20.32 15.12 6.33
CA ILE A 461 -21.79 15.17 6.30
C ILE A 461 -22.23 16.42 7.04
N PRO A 462 -22.22 17.57 6.37
CA PRO A 462 -22.55 18.85 6.98
C PRO A 462 -24.01 18.96 7.42
N GLU A 463 -24.84 17.99 7.06
CA GLU A 463 -26.24 17.91 7.45
C GLU A 463 -26.45 17.37 8.89
N ILE A 464 -25.40 16.83 9.53
CA ILE A 464 -25.47 16.34 10.91
C ILE A 464 -25.47 17.54 11.87
N THR A 465 -26.44 17.59 12.75
CA THR A 465 -26.60 18.62 13.77
C THR A 465 -26.54 18.07 15.19
N LEU A 466 -26.58 16.77 15.36
CA LEU A 466 -26.43 16.09 16.63
C LEU A 466 -25.57 14.85 16.47
N VAL A 467 -24.55 14.75 17.30
CA VAL A 467 -23.75 13.53 17.47
C VAL A 467 -23.99 12.98 18.88
N ALA A 468 -24.50 11.76 18.96
CA ALA A 468 -24.70 11.06 20.23
C ALA A 468 -23.68 9.93 20.40
N ILE A 469 -22.95 9.94 21.49
CA ILE A 469 -21.93 8.95 21.83
C ILE A 469 -22.43 8.14 23.03
N LEU A 470 -22.85 6.90 22.79
CA LEU A 470 -23.36 6.03 23.87
C LEU A 470 -22.19 5.39 24.64
N ASP A 471 -22.42 5.14 25.95
CA ASP A 471 -21.43 4.55 26.86
C ASP A 471 -20.05 5.25 26.75
N ALA A 472 -20.03 6.57 26.78
CA ALA A 472 -18.81 7.37 26.57
C ALA A 472 -17.77 7.20 27.69
N ASP A 473 -18.18 6.65 28.85
CA ASP A 473 -17.35 6.31 30.01
C ASP A 473 -16.50 5.04 29.81
N LYS A 474 -16.81 4.22 28.82
CA LYS A 474 -16.08 2.97 28.56
C LYS A 474 -14.92 3.21 27.65
N GLU A 475 -13.72 3.10 28.18
CA GLU A 475 -12.48 3.09 27.40
C GLU A 475 -12.28 1.75 26.67
N GLY A 476 -11.64 1.78 25.52
CA GLY A 476 -11.31 0.61 24.72
C GLY A 476 -10.42 0.96 23.56
N PHE A 477 -9.89 -0.06 22.88
CA PHE A 477 -8.98 0.06 21.72
C PHE A 477 -9.48 1.06 20.66
N LEU A 478 -10.79 1.24 20.53
CA LEU A 478 -11.43 2.14 19.58
C LEU A 478 -12.03 3.39 20.24
N ARG A 479 -11.82 3.63 21.51
CA ARG A 479 -12.36 4.77 22.29
C ARG A 479 -11.29 5.37 23.19
N SER A 480 -10.45 6.19 22.58
CA SER A 480 -9.53 7.11 23.27
C SER A 480 -10.11 8.53 23.28
N GLU A 481 -9.55 9.40 24.11
CA GLU A 481 -9.85 10.83 24.11
C GLU A 481 -9.81 11.44 22.71
N THR A 482 -8.72 11.17 21.96
CA THR A 482 -8.54 11.58 20.57
C THR A 482 -9.71 11.16 19.67
N SER A 483 -10.20 9.93 19.84
CA SER A 483 -11.29 9.42 19.01
C SER A 483 -12.64 10.06 19.34
N LEU A 484 -12.87 10.42 20.60
CA LEU A 484 -14.05 11.17 21.02
C LEU A 484 -14.04 12.58 20.46
N ILE A 485 -12.91 13.29 20.55
CA ILE A 485 -12.73 14.62 19.97
C ILE A 485 -13.00 14.63 18.47
N GLN A 486 -12.47 13.65 17.74
CA GLN A 486 -12.71 13.51 16.29
C GLN A 486 -14.18 13.24 15.96
N THR A 487 -14.88 12.46 16.80
CA THR A 487 -16.30 12.16 16.63
C THR A 487 -17.18 13.38 16.93
N ILE A 488 -16.89 14.11 17.99
CA ILE A 488 -17.56 15.35 18.39
C ILE A 488 -17.46 16.40 17.26
N GLY A 489 -16.32 16.52 16.63
CA GLY A 489 -16.10 17.46 15.52
C GLY A 489 -16.91 17.16 14.24
N ARG A 490 -17.85 16.20 14.26
CA ARG A 490 -18.80 15.91 13.17
C ARG A 490 -20.17 16.56 13.37
N ALA A 491 -20.43 17.15 14.52
CA ALA A 491 -21.66 17.89 14.81
C ALA A 491 -21.65 19.29 14.19
#